data_c24139e5303935b680d46855d9ffa74c
#
_entry.id   c24139e5303935b680d46855d9ffa74c
#
_cell.length_a   1.000
_cell.length_b   1.000
_cell.length_c   1.000
_cell.angle_alpha   90.00
_cell.angle_beta   90.00
_cell.angle_gamma   90.00
#
_symmetry.space_group_name_H-M   'P 1'
#
loop_
_entity.id
_entity.type
_entity.pdbx_description
1 polymer ?
#
loop_
_entity_poly.entity_id
_entity_poly.type
_entity_poly.pdbx_seq_one_letter_code
_entity_poly.pdbx_strand_id
1 'polypeptide(L)'
;MTPKRGALLAIDLGSTAVKVLITDVESGAPRALIRQKSAHQVLGEGGAAEQDPDAWWRTIVHATNEARAVAGDDTEILGITAVGHGPTLVPVRADGSAAAPAMLWSDRRAASDDAHVAALLQRSGWLLAELPKARWFLRERAKAAGNTAHLLSTWDALAFRLSGEAVASFWDPARGLAPADRALLLGAHGGLDERALPPEVHPGTKIGLLRTEVAEELGLRAGTPVVSGTNDGLAAVVGAGLMHVGRGVDVGGAAGGVGVSVMADTAARISAHVGAALWSGPAPTPFGDLRILGGALGGTGLLLDEAITNAIARGARPETLMQEVADLPLGEFSLGSAASDTLSGVQRVRAAAERGALAVEALLAPARAAGLPLDEMWLSGPATGATVGLHTTETHVPRGIRQMRADLLGVPVVVPRIAEAAAAGAAAIAGVGAGIYASLREAADLIAVVDQRIDPDPRSADAASAARERFSRE
;
A
#
# COMPACT_ATOMS: atom_id res chain seq x y z
N MET A 1 28.68 -1.91 -28.13
CA MET A 1 27.87 -1.57 -26.90
C MET A 1 26.64 -2.45 -26.97
N THR A 2 26.39 -3.22 -25.94
CA THR A 2 25.16 -4.02 -25.84
C THR A 2 23.96 -3.03 -25.82
N PRO A 3 22.87 -3.29 -26.59
CA PRO A 3 21.71 -2.41 -26.57
C PRO A 3 21.15 -2.35 -25.13
N LYS A 4 20.89 -1.14 -24.67
CA LYS A 4 20.27 -0.95 -23.36
C LYS A 4 18.84 -1.43 -23.38
N ARG A 5 18.41 -2.07 -22.31
CA ARG A 5 17.05 -2.57 -22.09
C ARG A 5 16.27 -1.58 -21.24
N GLY A 6 15.14 -1.11 -21.77
CA GLY A 6 14.28 -0.16 -21.09
C GLY A 6 13.67 -0.74 -19.82
N ALA A 7 13.61 0.06 -18.76
CA ALA A 7 13.03 -0.33 -17.49
C ALA A 7 12.32 0.84 -16.80
N LEU A 8 11.44 0.52 -15.87
CA LEU A 8 10.75 1.46 -14.98
C LEU A 8 11.28 1.31 -13.56
N LEU A 9 11.42 2.42 -12.86
CA LEU A 9 11.79 2.43 -11.45
C LEU A 9 10.57 2.87 -10.61
N ALA A 10 10.18 2.03 -9.68
CA ALA A 10 9.10 2.26 -8.74
C ALA A 10 9.63 2.30 -7.31
N ILE A 11 9.25 3.33 -6.57
CA ILE A 11 9.56 3.51 -5.15
C ILE A 11 8.25 3.34 -4.37
N ASP A 12 8.20 2.38 -3.46
CA ASP A 12 7.09 2.19 -2.53
C ASP A 12 7.57 2.48 -1.11
N LEU A 13 7.16 3.62 -0.56
CA LEU A 13 7.45 4.02 0.81
C LEU A 13 6.32 3.56 1.74
N GLY A 14 6.41 2.34 2.25
CA GLY A 14 5.53 1.89 3.33
C GLY A 14 6.00 2.38 4.71
N SER A 15 5.11 2.38 5.68
CA SER A 15 5.42 2.82 7.06
C SER A 15 6.49 1.96 7.74
N THR A 16 6.64 0.69 7.37
CA THR A 16 7.59 -0.25 7.97
C THR A 16 8.76 -0.61 7.05
N ALA A 17 8.59 -0.47 5.74
CA ALA A 17 9.62 -0.82 4.77
C ALA A 17 9.53 0.06 3.51
N VAL A 18 10.70 0.40 2.99
CA VAL A 18 10.89 0.94 1.64
C VAL A 18 11.10 -0.23 0.67
N LYS A 19 10.42 -0.20 -0.48
CA LYS A 19 10.68 -1.15 -1.57
C LYS A 19 11.05 -0.36 -2.82
N VAL A 20 12.06 -0.83 -3.53
CA VAL A 20 12.47 -0.31 -4.83
C VAL A 20 12.39 -1.44 -5.84
N LEU A 21 11.56 -1.26 -6.85
CA LEU A 21 11.33 -2.22 -7.92
C LEU A 21 11.84 -1.64 -9.24
N ILE A 22 12.60 -2.43 -9.98
CA ILE A 22 12.94 -2.16 -11.38
C ILE A 22 12.30 -3.24 -12.24
N THR A 23 11.43 -2.83 -13.19
CA THR A 23 10.73 -3.74 -14.11
C THR A 23 11.14 -3.48 -15.55
N ASP A 24 11.25 -4.54 -16.30
CA ASP A 24 11.45 -4.51 -17.75
C ASP A 24 10.18 -3.98 -18.44
N VAL A 25 10.33 -3.06 -19.39
CA VAL A 25 9.16 -2.43 -20.05
C VAL A 25 8.47 -3.34 -21.06
N GLU A 26 9.17 -4.33 -21.63
CA GLU A 26 8.58 -5.22 -22.64
C GLU A 26 7.87 -6.41 -22.02
N SER A 27 8.42 -6.95 -20.93
CA SER A 27 7.90 -8.18 -20.29
C SER A 27 7.18 -7.94 -18.97
N GLY A 28 7.27 -6.73 -18.40
CA GLY A 28 6.81 -6.43 -17.04
C GLY A 28 7.52 -7.24 -15.95
N ALA A 29 8.58 -8.00 -16.31
CA ALA A 29 9.30 -8.82 -15.35
C ALA A 29 10.14 -7.97 -14.38
N PRO A 30 10.23 -8.36 -13.10
CA PRO A 30 11.14 -7.70 -12.18
C PRO A 30 12.59 -8.00 -12.58
N ARG A 31 13.41 -6.96 -12.70
CA ARG A 31 14.87 -7.06 -12.81
C ARG A 31 15.55 -6.96 -11.46
N ALA A 32 14.95 -6.19 -10.56
CA ALA A 32 15.36 -6.06 -9.18
C ALA A 32 14.17 -5.69 -8.30
N LEU A 33 14.12 -6.26 -7.12
CA LEU A 33 13.21 -5.86 -6.05
C LEU A 33 14.02 -5.84 -4.74
N ILE A 34 14.22 -4.64 -4.21
CA ILE A 34 14.94 -4.43 -2.95
C ILE A 34 13.94 -3.98 -1.90
N ARG A 35 14.05 -4.57 -0.71
CA ARG A 35 13.26 -4.19 0.46
C ARG A 35 14.17 -3.85 1.61
N GLN A 36 13.98 -2.69 2.21
CA GLN A 36 14.74 -2.25 3.38
C GLN A 36 13.79 -1.71 4.45
N LYS A 37 14.20 -1.78 5.73
CA LYS A 37 13.42 -1.19 6.82
C LYS A 37 13.28 0.31 6.61
N SER A 38 12.05 0.83 6.79
CA SER A 38 11.78 2.26 6.80
C SER A 38 12.34 2.92 8.07
N ALA A 39 12.27 4.25 8.12
CA ALA A 39 12.64 5.02 9.29
C ALA A 39 11.86 4.57 10.53
N HIS A 40 12.49 4.64 11.69
CA HIS A 40 11.83 4.30 12.94
C HIS A 40 10.71 5.28 13.26
N GLN A 41 9.54 4.75 13.63
CA GLN A 41 8.41 5.56 14.05
C GLN A 41 8.63 6.02 15.50
N VAL A 42 8.45 7.32 15.72
CA VAL A 42 8.47 7.91 17.06
C VAL A 42 7.03 8.16 17.50
N LEU A 43 6.65 7.54 18.59
CA LEU A 43 5.38 7.80 19.27
C LEU A 43 5.60 8.80 20.40
N GLY A 44 4.68 9.76 20.55
CA GLY A 44 4.77 10.81 21.56
C GLY A 44 3.45 11.10 22.26
N GLU A 45 3.47 12.10 23.12
CA GLU A 45 2.29 12.55 23.85
C GLU A 45 1.20 13.10 22.90
N GLY A 46 -0.04 13.09 23.38
CA GLY A 46 -1.19 13.60 22.64
C GLY A 46 -1.54 12.79 21.36
N GLY A 47 -1.03 11.57 21.23
CA GLY A 47 -1.25 10.73 20.05
C GLY A 47 -0.35 11.08 18.88
N ALA A 48 0.81 11.69 19.15
CA ALA A 48 1.82 11.96 18.13
C ALA A 48 2.37 10.66 17.53
N ALA A 49 2.49 10.62 16.21
CA ALA A 49 3.13 9.55 15.48
C ALA A 49 3.92 10.17 14.31
N GLU A 50 5.24 10.12 14.41
CA GLU A 50 6.13 10.84 13.50
C GLU A 50 7.21 9.92 12.93
N GLN A 51 7.71 10.27 11.73
CA GLN A 51 8.94 9.71 11.14
C GLN A 51 9.79 10.83 10.52
N ASP A 52 11.10 10.58 10.39
CA ASP A 52 12.03 11.48 9.71
C ASP A 52 12.02 11.24 8.19
N PRO A 53 11.53 12.19 7.36
CA PRO A 53 11.52 12.04 5.90
C PRO A 53 12.91 11.98 5.28
N ASP A 54 13.92 12.61 5.89
CA ASP A 54 15.29 12.52 5.40
C ASP A 54 15.92 11.14 5.68
N ALA A 55 15.46 10.44 6.73
CA ALA A 55 15.80 9.03 6.91
C ALA A 55 15.16 8.13 5.84
N TRP A 56 13.90 8.40 5.44
CA TRP A 56 13.31 7.71 4.29
C TRP A 56 14.14 7.88 3.04
N TRP A 57 14.56 9.11 2.76
CA TRP A 57 15.35 9.41 1.58
C TRP A 57 16.69 8.67 1.56
N ARG A 58 17.41 8.65 2.68
CA ARG A 58 18.66 7.87 2.79
C ARG A 58 18.44 6.38 2.48
N THR A 59 17.33 5.82 2.99
CA THR A 59 16.95 4.42 2.72
C THR A 59 16.60 4.21 1.24
N ILE A 60 15.87 5.15 0.61
CA ILE A 60 15.51 5.11 -0.81
C ILE A 60 16.77 5.17 -1.68
N VAL A 61 17.70 6.07 -1.39
CA VAL A 61 18.97 6.18 -2.11
C VAL A 61 19.75 4.86 -2.05
N HIS A 62 19.88 4.30 -0.85
CA HIS A 62 20.59 3.02 -0.67
C HIS A 62 19.88 1.88 -1.43
N ALA A 63 18.59 1.71 -1.26
CA ALA A 63 17.81 0.67 -1.95
C ALA A 63 17.82 0.83 -3.48
N THR A 64 17.81 2.07 -3.98
CA THR A 64 17.87 2.33 -5.43
C THR A 64 19.22 1.96 -6.02
N ASN A 65 20.33 2.32 -5.34
CA ASN A 65 21.67 1.94 -5.79
C ASN A 65 21.86 0.42 -5.78
N GLU A 66 21.34 -0.26 -4.77
CA GLU A 66 21.34 -1.73 -4.69
C GLU A 66 20.49 -2.35 -5.82
N ALA A 67 19.28 -1.84 -6.06
CA ALA A 67 18.41 -2.31 -7.13
C ALA A 67 19.07 -2.17 -8.51
N ARG A 68 19.75 -1.05 -8.75
CA ARG A 68 20.50 -0.84 -9.99
C ARG A 68 21.65 -1.83 -10.17
N ALA A 69 22.40 -2.09 -9.11
CA ALA A 69 23.49 -3.07 -9.14
C ALA A 69 22.96 -4.48 -9.50
N VAL A 70 21.80 -4.86 -8.97
CA VAL A 70 21.13 -6.14 -9.29
C VAL A 70 20.60 -6.15 -10.73
N ALA A 71 19.97 -5.04 -11.18
CA ALA A 71 19.39 -4.94 -12.52
C ALA A 71 20.43 -4.94 -13.65
N GLY A 72 21.67 -4.54 -13.36
CA GLY A 72 22.79 -4.53 -14.30
C GLY A 72 22.94 -3.25 -15.13
N ASP A 73 24.14 -3.04 -15.66
CA ASP A 73 24.55 -1.81 -16.36
C ASP A 73 23.86 -1.64 -17.74
N ASP A 74 23.29 -2.69 -18.28
CA ASP A 74 22.51 -2.67 -19.53
C ASP A 74 21.07 -2.13 -19.31
N THR A 75 20.69 -1.78 -18.06
CA THR A 75 19.38 -1.25 -17.72
C THR A 75 19.32 0.25 -17.90
N GLU A 76 18.33 0.75 -18.67
CA GLU A 76 18.02 2.17 -18.80
C GLU A 76 16.65 2.48 -18.19
N ILE A 77 16.63 3.36 -17.17
CA ILE A 77 15.39 3.78 -16.52
C ILE A 77 14.70 4.85 -17.39
N LEU A 78 13.49 4.54 -17.86
CA LEU A 78 12.70 5.37 -18.77
C LEU A 78 11.60 6.17 -18.05
N GLY A 79 11.30 5.85 -16.80
CA GLY A 79 10.32 6.54 -15.98
C GLY A 79 10.44 6.17 -14.52
N ILE A 80 10.12 7.13 -13.64
CA ILE A 80 10.20 6.98 -12.17
C ILE A 80 8.88 7.41 -11.56
N THR A 81 8.38 6.62 -10.64
CA THR A 81 7.23 6.98 -9.78
C THR A 81 7.50 6.58 -8.33
N ALA A 82 6.97 7.39 -7.41
CA ALA A 82 6.93 7.06 -5.99
C ALA A 82 5.47 6.94 -5.52
N VAL A 83 5.18 5.92 -4.73
CA VAL A 83 3.95 5.76 -3.97
C VAL A 83 4.28 5.67 -2.49
N GLY A 84 3.29 5.88 -1.62
CA GLY A 84 3.60 5.87 -0.20
C GLY A 84 2.39 5.79 0.71
N HIS A 85 2.66 5.50 1.97
CA HIS A 85 1.63 5.42 3.01
C HIS A 85 0.95 6.76 3.25
N GLY A 86 -0.33 6.71 3.55
CA GLY A 86 -1.12 7.92 3.82
C GLY A 86 -2.48 7.61 4.47
N PRO A 87 -3.16 8.68 4.90
CA PRO A 87 -2.83 10.11 4.76
C PRO A 87 -1.73 10.55 5.76
N THR A 88 -0.59 10.95 5.26
CA THR A 88 0.57 11.42 6.02
C THR A 88 0.97 12.79 5.52
N LEU A 89 1.16 13.74 6.42
CA LEU A 89 1.62 15.09 6.08
C LEU A 89 3.14 15.19 6.17
N VAL A 90 3.77 15.66 5.11
CA VAL A 90 5.21 15.87 5.01
C VAL A 90 5.52 17.35 4.76
N PRO A 91 6.02 18.10 5.77
CA PRO A 91 6.50 19.46 5.59
C PRO A 91 7.88 19.44 4.90
N VAL A 92 7.99 20.05 3.72
CA VAL A 92 9.23 20.07 2.95
C VAL A 92 9.76 21.48 2.73
N ARG A 93 11.09 21.63 2.62
CA ARG A 93 11.77 22.85 2.19
C ARG A 93 11.79 22.93 0.67
N ALA A 94 12.25 24.08 0.14
CA ALA A 94 12.34 24.32 -1.29
C ALA A 94 13.30 23.35 -2.02
N ASP A 95 14.28 22.78 -1.33
CA ASP A 95 15.19 21.77 -1.87
C ASP A 95 14.65 20.34 -1.80
N GLY A 96 13.46 20.15 -1.19
CA GLY A 96 12.83 18.84 -0.99
C GLY A 96 13.26 18.12 0.29
N SER A 97 14.15 18.71 1.10
CA SER A 97 14.48 18.15 2.41
C SER A 97 13.37 18.38 3.43
N ALA A 98 13.36 17.61 4.52
CA ALA A 98 12.34 17.72 5.55
C ALA A 98 12.46 19.04 6.34
N ALA A 99 11.40 19.84 6.40
CA ALA A 99 11.31 21.02 7.28
C ALA A 99 10.99 20.65 8.73
N ALA A 100 10.31 19.51 8.92
CA ALA A 100 9.95 18.90 10.21
C ALA A 100 9.68 17.41 10.01
N PRO A 101 9.60 16.61 11.10
CA PRO A 101 9.12 15.24 11.03
C PRO A 101 7.73 15.15 10.37
N ALA A 102 7.51 14.11 9.58
CA ALA A 102 6.23 13.82 8.97
C ALA A 102 5.21 13.37 10.03
N MET A 103 3.97 13.87 9.93
CA MET A 103 2.85 13.44 10.75
C MET A 103 2.18 12.25 10.06
N LEU A 104 2.35 11.05 10.62
CA LEU A 104 1.89 9.81 10.02
C LEU A 104 0.36 9.71 9.95
N TRP A 105 -0.14 8.75 9.18
CA TRP A 105 -1.55 8.41 9.08
C TRP A 105 -2.19 8.08 10.45
N SER A 106 -1.40 7.55 11.39
CA SER A 106 -1.82 7.22 12.76
C SER A 106 -1.73 8.39 13.75
N ASP A 107 -1.18 9.56 13.35
CA ASP A 107 -1.09 10.75 14.20
C ASP A 107 -2.48 11.32 14.49
N ARG A 108 -2.80 11.50 15.78
CA ARG A 108 -4.12 11.95 16.28
C ARG A 108 -4.17 13.39 16.75
N ARG A 109 -3.06 14.13 16.71
CA ARG A 109 -3.00 15.51 17.22
C ARG A 109 -3.94 16.48 16.49
N ALA A 110 -4.25 16.22 15.22
CA ALA A 110 -5.14 17.04 14.40
C ALA A 110 -6.63 16.65 14.49
N ALA A 111 -7.05 15.84 15.47
CA ALA A 111 -8.43 15.34 15.55
C ALA A 111 -9.49 16.46 15.67
N SER A 112 -9.19 17.56 16.36
CA SER A 112 -10.09 18.73 16.42
C SER A 112 -10.15 19.49 15.09
N ASP A 113 -9.08 19.51 14.34
CA ASP A 113 -9.01 20.14 13.03
C ASP A 113 -9.76 19.30 11.97
N ASP A 114 -9.84 17.98 12.17
CA ASP A 114 -10.62 17.06 11.33
C ASP A 114 -12.12 17.45 11.33
N ALA A 115 -12.70 17.61 12.53
CA ALA A 115 -14.08 18.04 12.68
C ALA A 115 -14.32 19.44 12.07
N HIS A 116 -13.34 20.34 12.22
CA HIS A 116 -13.43 21.69 11.67
C HIS A 116 -13.41 21.70 10.14
N VAL A 117 -12.46 21.00 9.52
CA VAL A 117 -12.36 20.90 8.05
C VAL A 117 -13.60 20.19 7.48
N ALA A 118 -14.07 19.12 8.13
CA ALA A 118 -15.28 18.42 7.72
C ALA A 118 -16.52 19.32 7.75
N ALA A 119 -16.68 20.14 8.78
CA ALA A 119 -17.79 21.10 8.88
C ALA A 119 -17.67 22.21 7.83
N LEU A 120 -16.45 22.70 7.59
CA LEU A 120 -16.20 23.78 6.61
C LEU A 120 -16.54 23.33 5.18
N LEU A 121 -16.10 22.11 4.81
CA LEU A 121 -16.31 21.54 3.47
C LEU A 121 -17.63 20.78 3.32
N GLN A 122 -18.39 20.59 4.41
CA GLN A 122 -19.60 19.76 4.47
C GLN A 122 -19.37 18.33 3.92
N ARG A 123 -18.18 17.84 4.08
CA ARG A 123 -17.76 16.48 3.72
C ARG A 123 -16.63 16.01 4.60
N SER A 124 -16.54 14.72 4.80
CA SER A 124 -15.49 14.08 5.59
C SER A 124 -14.93 12.88 4.83
N GLY A 125 -13.78 12.42 5.23
CA GLY A 125 -13.17 11.21 4.71
C GLY A 125 -11.67 11.21 4.92
N TRP A 126 -11.10 10.03 4.97
CA TRP A 126 -9.66 9.83 5.17
C TRP A 126 -8.81 10.52 4.09
N LEU A 127 -9.38 10.72 2.90
CA LEU A 127 -8.72 11.40 1.77
C LEU A 127 -8.43 12.89 2.03
N LEU A 128 -9.15 13.52 2.98
CA LEU A 128 -8.93 14.91 3.35
C LEU A 128 -8.01 15.04 4.57
N ALA A 129 -7.53 13.95 5.15
CA ALA A 129 -6.88 13.94 6.45
C ALA A 129 -5.49 14.59 6.48
N GLU A 130 -4.87 14.90 5.33
CA GLU A 130 -3.69 15.79 5.30
C GLU A 130 -4.06 17.24 5.59
N LEU A 131 -5.24 17.72 5.15
CA LEU A 131 -5.66 19.11 5.36
C LEU A 131 -5.82 19.47 6.84
N PRO A 132 -6.48 18.67 7.69
CA PRO A 132 -6.48 18.86 9.14
C PRO A 132 -5.08 18.89 9.76
N LYS A 133 -4.21 17.97 9.34
CA LYS A 133 -2.81 17.94 9.82
C LYS A 133 -2.03 19.18 9.37
N ALA A 134 -2.25 19.66 8.15
CA ALA A 134 -1.63 20.89 7.65
C ALA A 134 -2.10 22.09 8.48
N ARG A 135 -3.40 22.19 8.77
CA ARG A 135 -3.97 23.24 9.63
C ARG A 135 -3.37 23.21 11.02
N TRP A 136 -3.32 22.03 11.67
CA TRP A 136 -2.68 21.83 12.94
C TRP A 136 -1.20 22.23 12.92
N PHE A 137 -0.45 21.80 11.91
CA PHE A 137 0.98 22.09 11.76
C PHE A 137 1.27 23.59 11.63
N LEU A 138 0.51 24.29 10.79
CA LEU A 138 0.65 25.74 10.61
C LEU A 138 0.42 26.52 11.89
N ARG A 139 -0.54 26.08 12.72
CA ARG A 139 -0.87 26.69 14.00
C ARG A 139 0.12 26.34 15.11
N GLU A 140 0.44 25.05 15.28
CA GLU A 140 1.19 24.57 16.45
C GLU A 140 2.70 24.50 16.22
N ARG A 141 3.16 24.52 14.97
CA ARG A 141 4.57 24.40 14.58
C ARG A 141 5.07 25.63 13.81
N ALA A 142 4.68 26.85 14.24
CA ALA A 142 4.94 28.09 13.54
C ALA A 142 6.42 28.29 13.12
N LYS A 143 7.39 27.91 13.98
CA LYS A 143 8.82 27.97 13.65
C LYS A 143 9.20 27.05 12.49
N ALA A 144 8.72 25.82 12.47
CA ALA A 144 8.96 24.88 11.38
C ALA A 144 8.20 25.31 10.12
N ALA A 145 6.97 25.79 10.29
CA ALA A 145 6.17 26.35 9.19
C ALA A 145 6.85 27.51 8.49
N GLY A 146 7.61 28.35 9.20
CA GLY A 146 8.43 29.43 8.60
C GLY A 146 9.51 28.95 7.63
N ASN A 147 9.97 27.70 7.76
CA ASN A 147 10.98 27.08 6.90
C ASN A 147 10.39 26.07 5.90
N THR A 148 9.07 25.96 5.84
CA THR A 148 8.35 25.01 4.99
C THR A 148 7.96 25.68 3.67
N ALA A 149 8.36 25.11 2.54
CA ALA A 149 7.93 25.53 1.22
C ALA A 149 6.60 24.89 0.81
N HIS A 150 6.40 23.62 1.11
CA HIS A 150 5.18 22.87 0.79
C HIS A 150 4.79 21.91 1.91
N LEU A 151 3.49 21.63 1.97
CA LEU A 151 2.85 20.64 2.86
C LEU A 151 2.23 19.55 1.97
N LEU A 152 2.91 18.42 1.85
CA LEU A 152 2.62 17.42 0.83
C LEU A 152 2.23 16.09 1.47
N SER A 153 1.61 15.20 0.68
CA SER A 153 1.50 13.79 1.00
C SER A 153 2.87 13.10 0.92
N THR A 154 2.97 11.86 1.36
CA THR A 154 4.21 11.08 1.28
C THR A 154 4.72 10.94 -0.16
N TRP A 155 3.85 10.52 -1.07
CA TRP A 155 4.20 10.30 -2.49
C TRP A 155 4.47 11.61 -3.23
N ASP A 156 3.75 12.68 -2.93
CA ASP A 156 3.95 13.98 -3.55
C ASP A 156 5.25 14.64 -3.05
N ALA A 157 5.62 14.44 -1.77
CA ALA A 157 6.90 14.90 -1.22
C ALA A 157 8.10 14.21 -1.89
N LEU A 158 7.99 12.89 -2.16
CA LEU A 158 9.01 12.17 -2.92
C LEU A 158 9.06 12.64 -4.37
N ALA A 159 7.92 12.82 -5.02
CA ALA A 159 7.83 13.33 -6.38
C ALA A 159 8.42 14.75 -6.50
N PHE A 160 8.14 15.62 -5.52
CA PHE A 160 8.75 16.95 -5.42
C PHE A 160 10.28 16.88 -5.26
N ARG A 161 10.78 16.01 -4.38
CA ARG A 161 12.22 15.84 -4.21
C ARG A 161 12.90 15.35 -5.49
N LEU A 162 12.25 14.47 -6.25
CA LEU A 162 12.75 13.94 -7.52
C LEU A 162 12.77 15.01 -8.64
N SER A 163 11.70 15.82 -8.75
CA SER A 163 11.47 16.71 -9.90
C SER A 163 11.59 18.20 -9.61
N GLY A 164 11.36 18.63 -8.38
CA GLY A 164 11.18 20.03 -8.01
C GLY A 164 9.77 20.57 -8.22
N GLU A 165 8.83 19.75 -8.70
CA GLU A 165 7.46 20.15 -8.99
C GLU A 165 6.51 19.74 -7.86
N ALA A 166 5.89 20.72 -7.20
CA ALA A 166 4.94 20.49 -6.13
C ALA A 166 3.54 20.29 -6.69
N VAL A 167 2.99 19.10 -6.48
CA VAL A 167 1.63 18.70 -6.89
C VAL A 167 0.92 17.99 -5.75
N ALA A 168 -0.42 17.86 -5.86
CA ALA A 168 -1.23 16.94 -5.08
C ALA A 168 -1.84 15.91 -6.02
N SER A 169 -1.46 14.64 -5.90
CA SER A 169 -1.90 13.61 -6.81
C SER A 169 -2.80 12.58 -6.13
N PHE A 170 -3.99 12.38 -6.68
CA PHE A 170 -4.96 11.38 -6.23
C PHE A 170 -5.95 11.04 -7.34
N TRP A 171 -6.51 9.84 -7.28
CA TRP A 171 -7.50 9.38 -8.24
C TRP A 171 -8.94 9.71 -7.86
N ASP A 172 -9.18 10.02 -6.60
CA ASP A 172 -10.53 10.23 -6.11
C ASP A 172 -11.05 11.63 -6.44
N PRO A 173 -12.04 11.77 -7.34
CA PRO A 173 -12.65 13.06 -7.63
C PRO A 173 -13.29 13.71 -6.40
N ALA A 174 -13.70 12.92 -5.39
CA ALA A 174 -14.26 13.45 -4.16
C ALA A 174 -13.22 14.16 -3.29
N ARG A 175 -11.92 13.89 -3.52
CA ARG A 175 -10.82 14.63 -2.91
C ARG A 175 -10.56 15.96 -3.61
N GLY A 176 -10.86 16.05 -4.89
CA GLY A 176 -10.68 17.28 -5.66
C GLY A 176 -11.33 18.48 -4.97
N LEU A 177 -10.58 19.56 -4.82
CA LEU A 177 -11.05 20.79 -4.20
C LEU A 177 -11.58 21.72 -5.27
N ALA A 178 -12.89 21.96 -5.27
CA ALA A 178 -13.49 22.99 -6.09
C ALA A 178 -12.89 24.36 -5.74
N PRO A 179 -12.90 25.35 -6.67
CA PRO A 179 -12.41 26.71 -6.37
C PRO A 179 -13.04 27.32 -5.10
N ALA A 180 -14.32 27.01 -4.85
CA ALA A 180 -15.01 27.44 -3.63
C ALA A 180 -14.46 26.79 -2.36
N ASP A 181 -14.13 25.48 -2.40
CA ASP A 181 -13.51 24.77 -1.29
C ASP A 181 -12.12 25.34 -0.96
N ARG A 182 -11.32 25.59 -2.00
CA ARG A 182 -10.00 26.23 -1.84
C ARG A 182 -10.13 27.60 -1.21
N ALA A 183 -11.08 28.43 -1.66
CA ALA A 183 -11.33 29.75 -1.07
C ALA A 183 -11.75 29.67 0.40
N LEU A 184 -12.55 28.68 0.79
CA LEU A 184 -12.91 28.44 2.19
C LEU A 184 -11.70 28.04 3.03
N LEU A 185 -10.86 27.15 2.54
CA LEU A 185 -9.68 26.64 3.24
C LEU A 185 -8.61 27.72 3.40
N LEU A 186 -8.42 28.60 2.40
CA LEU A 186 -7.47 29.72 2.42
C LEU A 186 -8.02 30.94 3.19
N GLY A 187 -9.33 31.00 3.45
CA GLY A 187 -9.95 32.05 4.24
C GLY A 187 -9.57 31.99 5.72
N ALA A 188 -9.91 33.06 6.45
CA ALA A 188 -9.56 33.21 7.87
C ALA A 188 -10.05 32.04 8.75
N HIS A 189 -11.19 31.43 8.40
CA HIS A 189 -11.74 30.29 9.13
C HIS A 189 -11.11 28.93 8.70
N GLY A 190 -10.56 28.84 7.49
CA GLY A 190 -9.90 27.63 6.98
C GLY A 190 -8.55 27.40 7.64
N GLY A 191 -7.78 28.47 7.82
CA GLY A 191 -6.48 28.45 8.50
C GLY A 191 -5.40 27.70 7.74
N LEU A 192 -5.56 27.55 6.41
CA LEU A 192 -4.56 27.04 5.49
C LEU A 192 -3.97 28.18 4.62
N ASP A 193 -2.86 27.91 4.00
CA ASP A 193 -2.26 28.75 2.97
C ASP A 193 -1.91 27.92 1.72
N GLU A 194 -1.41 28.59 0.67
CA GLU A 194 -1.13 27.96 -0.63
C GLU A 194 -0.12 26.81 -0.55
N ARG A 195 0.72 26.75 0.48
CA ARG A 195 1.69 25.68 0.70
C ARG A 195 1.04 24.33 0.94
N ALA A 196 -0.19 24.33 1.48
CA ALA A 196 -1.00 23.14 1.75
C ALA A 196 -1.90 22.72 0.58
N LEU A 197 -1.97 23.55 -0.46
CA LEU A 197 -2.90 23.39 -1.59
C LEU A 197 -2.17 23.49 -2.93
N PRO A 198 -1.19 22.63 -3.23
CA PRO A 198 -0.53 22.64 -4.53
C PRO A 198 -1.51 22.30 -5.67
N PRO A 199 -1.13 22.51 -6.94
CA PRO A 199 -1.94 22.10 -8.08
C PRO A 199 -2.29 20.62 -8.05
N GLU A 200 -3.55 20.30 -8.33
CA GLU A 200 -4.03 18.92 -8.36
C GLU A 200 -3.76 18.28 -9.73
N VAL A 201 -3.28 17.02 -9.70
CA VAL A 201 -3.04 16.20 -10.88
C VAL A 201 -3.57 14.78 -10.67
N HIS A 202 -3.77 14.06 -11.75
CA HIS A 202 -4.05 12.62 -11.67
C HIS A 202 -2.75 11.81 -11.55
N PRO A 203 -2.72 10.73 -10.75
CA PRO A 203 -1.64 9.77 -10.78
C PRO A 203 -1.39 9.26 -12.21
N GLY A 204 -0.13 9.11 -12.56
CA GLY A 204 0.26 8.83 -13.94
C GLY A 204 0.48 10.08 -14.80
N THR A 205 0.39 11.27 -14.24
CA THR A 205 0.77 12.51 -14.94
C THR A 205 2.29 12.67 -14.89
N LYS A 206 2.93 12.92 -16.05
CA LYS A 206 4.33 13.36 -16.08
C LYS A 206 4.41 14.76 -15.50
N ILE A 207 5.04 14.91 -14.34
CA ILE A 207 5.12 16.17 -13.60
C ILE A 207 6.42 16.93 -13.82
N GLY A 208 7.48 16.24 -14.24
CA GLY A 208 8.78 16.88 -14.46
C GLY A 208 9.83 15.88 -14.91
N LEU A 209 11.07 16.27 -14.73
CA LEU A 209 12.25 15.47 -15.04
C LEU A 209 13.12 15.32 -13.79
N LEU A 210 13.81 14.20 -13.67
CA LEU A 210 14.71 13.92 -12.56
C LEU A 210 15.83 14.97 -12.52
N ARG A 211 15.93 15.68 -11.39
CA ARG A 211 16.91 16.74 -11.14
C ARG A 211 18.33 16.16 -11.14
N THR A 212 19.30 16.95 -11.57
CA THR A 212 20.69 16.48 -11.74
C THR A 212 21.31 16.00 -10.43
N GLU A 213 21.17 16.77 -9.35
CA GLU A 213 21.71 16.44 -8.04
C GLU A 213 21.08 15.18 -7.45
N VAL A 214 19.79 14.97 -7.68
CA VAL A 214 19.08 13.78 -7.22
C VAL A 214 19.45 12.56 -8.09
N ALA A 215 19.65 12.78 -9.38
CA ALA A 215 20.12 11.74 -10.29
C ALA A 215 21.51 11.22 -9.89
N GLU A 216 22.41 12.10 -9.45
CA GLU A 216 23.73 11.74 -8.94
C GLU A 216 23.61 10.88 -7.66
N GLU A 217 22.77 11.28 -6.70
CA GLU A 217 22.54 10.50 -5.47
C GLU A 217 22.00 9.09 -5.75
N LEU A 218 21.03 8.99 -6.69
CA LEU A 218 20.40 7.72 -7.07
C LEU A 218 21.22 6.92 -8.10
N GLY A 219 22.30 7.51 -8.63
CA GLY A 219 23.09 6.94 -9.72
C GLY A 219 22.29 6.74 -11.01
N LEU A 220 21.33 7.58 -11.28
CA LEU A 220 20.45 7.52 -12.44
C LEU A 220 20.82 8.60 -13.47
N ARG A 221 20.17 8.56 -14.63
CA ARG A 221 20.33 9.59 -15.66
C ARG A 221 19.46 10.80 -15.29
N ALA A 222 20.07 11.98 -15.22
CA ALA A 222 19.33 13.24 -15.13
C ALA A 222 18.39 13.40 -16.33
N GLY A 223 17.24 14.03 -16.10
CA GLY A 223 16.23 14.21 -17.14
C GLY A 223 15.34 12.98 -17.41
N THR A 224 15.46 11.90 -16.62
CA THR A 224 14.48 10.79 -16.64
C THR A 224 13.10 11.33 -16.25
N PRO A 225 12.00 10.95 -16.95
CA PRO A 225 10.65 11.38 -16.61
C PRO A 225 10.27 10.99 -15.18
N VAL A 226 9.77 11.98 -14.41
CA VAL A 226 9.16 11.77 -13.10
C VAL A 226 7.65 11.83 -13.23
N VAL A 227 6.97 10.83 -12.72
CA VAL A 227 5.53 10.63 -12.85
C VAL A 227 4.89 10.71 -11.47
N SER A 228 3.76 11.43 -11.36
CA SER A 228 2.99 11.51 -10.12
C SER A 228 2.48 10.14 -9.69
N GLY A 229 2.63 9.84 -8.42
CA GLY A 229 2.18 8.58 -7.82
C GLY A 229 0.84 8.71 -7.11
N THR A 230 0.63 7.86 -6.12
CA THR A 230 -0.58 7.82 -5.29
C THR A 230 -0.30 7.12 -3.96
N ASN A 231 -1.34 6.97 -3.14
CA ASN A 231 -1.31 6.15 -1.93
C ASN A 231 -0.95 4.69 -2.24
N ASP A 232 -0.17 4.06 -1.36
CA ASP A 232 0.29 2.67 -1.49
C ASP A 232 -0.86 1.65 -1.63
N GLY A 233 -1.95 1.84 -0.89
CA GLY A 233 -3.13 0.98 -1.00
C GLY A 233 -3.80 1.06 -2.38
N LEU A 234 -3.92 2.25 -2.96
CA LEU A 234 -4.46 2.44 -4.32
C LEU A 234 -3.50 1.91 -5.39
N ALA A 235 -2.19 2.08 -5.18
CA ALA A 235 -1.19 1.47 -6.04
C ALA A 235 -1.25 -0.06 -5.99
N ALA A 236 -1.46 -0.65 -4.80
CA ALA A 236 -1.61 -2.10 -4.66
C ALA A 236 -2.82 -2.66 -5.44
N VAL A 237 -3.92 -1.91 -5.53
CA VAL A 237 -5.07 -2.25 -6.38
C VAL A 237 -4.64 -2.41 -7.85
N VAL A 238 -3.83 -1.48 -8.36
CA VAL A 238 -3.29 -1.54 -9.73
C VAL A 238 -2.35 -2.71 -9.89
N GLY A 239 -1.38 -2.84 -8.98
CA GLY A 239 -0.35 -3.88 -9.05
C GLY A 239 -0.87 -5.31 -8.86
N ALA A 240 -2.02 -5.47 -8.21
CA ALA A 240 -2.75 -6.74 -8.17
C ALA A 240 -3.67 -6.95 -9.39
N GLY A 241 -3.65 -6.04 -10.36
CA GLY A 241 -4.46 -6.14 -11.57
C GLY A 241 -5.97 -6.11 -11.31
N LEU A 242 -6.45 -5.34 -10.32
CA LEU A 242 -7.89 -5.19 -10.02
C LEU A 242 -8.61 -4.37 -11.11
N MET A 243 -8.14 -4.46 -12.34
CA MET A 243 -8.78 -3.94 -13.55
C MET A 243 -9.85 -4.89 -14.09
N HIS A 244 -10.05 -6.04 -13.45
CA HIS A 244 -10.99 -7.10 -13.84
C HIS A 244 -11.98 -7.36 -12.72
N VAL A 245 -13.28 -7.35 -13.05
CA VAL A 245 -14.38 -7.66 -12.11
C VAL A 245 -14.16 -9.04 -11.49
N GLY A 246 -14.45 -9.19 -10.21
CA GLY A 246 -14.32 -10.45 -9.48
C GLY A 246 -12.91 -10.75 -8.97
N ARG A 247 -11.92 -9.91 -9.30
CA ARG A 247 -10.58 -10.04 -8.74
C ARG A 247 -10.51 -9.34 -7.38
N GLY A 248 -10.02 -10.05 -6.38
CA GLY A 248 -9.72 -9.51 -5.06
C GLY A 248 -8.22 -9.35 -4.82
N VAL A 249 -7.82 -8.49 -3.91
CA VAL A 249 -6.46 -8.41 -3.34
C VAL A 249 -6.52 -8.45 -1.83
N ASP A 250 -5.71 -9.33 -1.23
CA ASP A 250 -5.38 -9.34 0.20
C ASP A 250 -4.02 -8.64 0.36
N VAL A 251 -4.07 -7.41 0.85
CA VAL A 251 -2.87 -6.60 1.12
C VAL A 251 -2.37 -6.93 2.50
N GLY A 252 -1.42 -7.84 2.59
CA GLY A 252 -0.88 -8.39 3.85
C GLY A 252 0.05 -7.45 4.62
N GLY A 253 -0.09 -6.13 4.50
CA GLY A 253 0.67 -5.16 5.27
C GLY A 253 0.33 -5.15 6.77
N ALA A 254 1.04 -4.33 7.55
CA ALA A 254 0.88 -4.25 9.01
C ALA A 254 -0.59 -4.04 9.45
N ALA A 255 -1.31 -3.15 8.81
CA ALA A 255 -2.72 -2.91 9.08
C ALA A 255 -3.62 -4.03 8.54
N GLY A 256 -3.21 -4.69 7.47
CA GLY A 256 -4.03 -5.59 6.67
C GLY A 256 -5.16 -4.85 5.94
N GLY A 257 -5.50 -5.33 4.75
CA GLY A 257 -6.59 -4.75 3.98
C GLY A 257 -7.01 -5.68 2.85
N VAL A 258 -8.26 -5.57 2.45
CA VAL A 258 -8.79 -6.31 1.31
C VAL A 258 -9.55 -5.37 0.39
N GLY A 259 -9.44 -5.60 -0.91
CA GLY A 259 -10.24 -4.92 -1.93
C GLY A 259 -10.71 -5.89 -2.99
N VAL A 260 -11.92 -5.70 -3.50
CA VAL A 260 -12.49 -6.49 -4.59
C VAL A 260 -13.04 -5.56 -5.65
N SER A 261 -12.68 -5.85 -6.90
CA SER A 261 -13.10 -5.07 -8.06
C SER A 261 -14.50 -5.48 -8.54
N VAL A 262 -15.39 -4.52 -8.65
CA VAL A 262 -16.79 -4.70 -9.05
C VAL A 262 -17.26 -3.58 -10.00
N MET A 263 -18.37 -3.78 -10.70
CA MET A 263 -19.01 -2.70 -11.44
C MET A 263 -19.71 -1.72 -10.50
N ALA A 264 -19.84 -0.46 -10.91
CA ALA A 264 -20.38 0.63 -10.10
C ALA A 264 -21.81 0.37 -9.59
N ASP A 265 -22.67 -0.18 -10.43
CA ASP A 265 -24.06 -0.56 -10.09
C ASP A 265 -24.08 -1.68 -9.02
N THR A 266 -23.22 -2.66 -9.17
CA THR A 266 -23.03 -3.75 -8.21
C THR A 266 -22.48 -3.22 -6.89
N ALA A 267 -21.50 -2.31 -6.92
CA ALA A 267 -20.97 -1.65 -5.72
C ALA A 267 -22.07 -0.91 -4.96
N ALA A 268 -22.89 -0.11 -5.67
CA ALA A 268 -23.98 0.65 -5.07
C ALA A 268 -25.02 -0.27 -4.40
N ARG A 269 -25.41 -1.36 -5.08
CA ARG A 269 -26.35 -2.35 -4.53
C ARG A 269 -25.80 -3.04 -3.28
N ILE A 270 -24.55 -3.48 -3.32
CA ILE A 270 -23.90 -4.12 -2.17
C ILE A 270 -23.75 -3.14 -1.01
N SER A 271 -23.27 -1.92 -1.25
CA SER A 271 -23.11 -0.89 -0.21
C SER A 271 -24.43 -0.55 0.48
N ALA A 272 -25.54 -0.53 -0.27
CA ALA A 272 -26.87 -0.35 0.30
C ALA A 272 -27.28 -1.50 1.24
N HIS A 273 -26.76 -2.71 1.03
CA HIS A 273 -27.05 -3.89 1.83
C HIS A 273 -26.14 -4.04 3.06
N VAL A 274 -24.84 -3.80 2.89
CA VAL A 274 -23.84 -4.01 3.98
C VAL A 274 -23.52 -2.73 4.75
N GLY A 275 -24.03 -1.57 4.31
CA GLY A 275 -23.78 -0.28 4.96
C GLY A 275 -22.29 0.10 4.99
N ALA A 276 -21.84 0.69 6.10
CA ALA A 276 -20.48 1.17 6.27
C ALA A 276 -19.45 0.05 6.60
N ALA A 277 -19.85 -1.22 6.60
CA ALA A 277 -18.93 -2.33 6.87
C ALA A 277 -17.82 -2.45 5.81
N LEU A 278 -18.16 -2.11 4.56
CA LEU A 278 -17.19 -1.97 3.48
C LEU A 278 -17.18 -0.53 2.98
N TRP A 279 -16.01 0.04 2.79
CA TRP A 279 -15.91 1.27 2.01
C TRP A 279 -15.99 0.94 0.52
N SER A 280 -16.70 1.81 -0.20
CA SER A 280 -16.66 1.80 -1.66
C SER A 280 -15.68 2.87 -2.09
N GLY A 281 -14.49 2.43 -2.52
CA GLY A 281 -13.54 3.34 -3.14
C GLY A 281 -14.14 3.84 -4.46
N PRO A 282 -14.02 5.15 -4.76
CA PRO A 282 -14.32 5.64 -6.09
C PRO A 282 -13.43 4.88 -7.07
N ALA A 283 -13.96 4.56 -8.23
CA ALA A 283 -13.09 4.19 -9.31
C ALA A 283 -12.20 5.38 -9.57
N PRO A 284 -10.90 5.20 -9.51
CA PRO A 284 -10.01 6.12 -10.17
C PRO A 284 -10.52 6.33 -11.59
N THR A 285 -10.51 7.54 -12.07
CA THR A 285 -10.94 7.89 -13.43
C THR A 285 -10.41 6.94 -14.52
N PRO A 286 -9.20 6.32 -14.38
CA PRO A 286 -8.71 5.33 -15.33
C PRO A 286 -9.49 4.00 -15.36
N PHE A 287 -10.30 3.70 -14.33
CA PHE A 287 -10.97 2.38 -14.22
C PHE A 287 -12.40 2.38 -14.75
N GLY A 288 -12.88 3.50 -15.29
CA GLY A 288 -14.24 3.60 -15.84
C GLY A 288 -15.32 3.33 -14.79
N ASP A 289 -16.20 2.37 -15.09
CA ASP A 289 -17.30 1.98 -14.20
C ASP A 289 -16.90 0.99 -13.09
N LEU A 290 -15.62 0.63 -12.96
CA LEU A 290 -15.15 -0.22 -11.86
C LEU A 290 -15.13 0.55 -10.54
N ARG A 291 -15.38 -0.17 -9.47
CA ARG A 291 -15.27 0.28 -8.08
C ARG A 291 -14.50 -0.77 -7.29
N ILE A 292 -13.83 -0.34 -6.23
CA ILE A 292 -13.21 -1.25 -5.28
C ILE A 292 -14.06 -1.25 -4.01
N LEU A 293 -14.62 -2.39 -3.68
CA LEU A 293 -15.21 -2.63 -2.37
C LEU A 293 -14.16 -3.25 -1.46
N GLY A 294 -13.97 -2.69 -0.27
CA GLY A 294 -12.91 -3.16 0.59
C GLY A 294 -13.02 -2.70 2.03
N GLY A 295 -12.04 -3.10 2.81
CA GLY A 295 -11.96 -2.74 4.21
C GLY A 295 -10.59 -3.02 4.82
N ALA A 296 -10.36 -2.42 5.99
CA ALA A 296 -9.19 -2.70 6.83
C ALA A 296 -9.43 -3.94 7.69
N LEU A 297 -8.38 -4.70 7.93
CA LEU A 297 -8.43 -5.97 8.68
C LEU A 297 -7.95 -5.82 10.14
N GLY A 298 -7.84 -4.60 10.64
CA GLY A 298 -7.59 -4.35 12.06
C GLY A 298 -6.23 -4.80 12.59
N GLY A 299 -5.18 -4.79 11.77
CA GLY A 299 -3.82 -5.10 12.23
C GLY A 299 -3.44 -6.58 12.16
N THR A 300 -4.09 -7.36 11.32
CA THR A 300 -3.81 -8.80 11.16
C THR A 300 -2.36 -9.11 10.77
N GLY A 301 -1.70 -8.22 10.01
CA GLY A 301 -0.29 -8.37 9.69
C GLY A 301 0.62 -8.17 10.90
N LEU A 302 0.34 -7.19 11.75
CA LEU A 302 1.09 -6.98 12.99
C LEU A 302 0.97 -8.18 13.93
N LEU A 303 -0.22 -8.77 14.03
CA LEU A 303 -0.47 -9.96 14.84
C LEU A 303 0.39 -11.14 14.37
N LEU A 304 0.50 -11.33 13.06
CA LEU A 304 1.32 -12.40 12.48
C LEU A 304 2.82 -12.14 12.71
N ASP A 305 3.28 -10.91 12.49
CA ASP A 305 4.67 -10.52 12.72
C ASP A 305 5.08 -10.69 14.18
N GLU A 306 4.19 -10.33 15.12
CA GLU A 306 4.40 -10.52 16.55
C GLU A 306 4.48 -12.03 16.91
N ALA A 307 3.58 -12.83 16.36
CA ALA A 307 3.59 -14.26 16.60
C ALA A 307 4.87 -14.93 16.10
N ILE A 308 5.35 -14.55 14.90
CA ILE A 308 6.62 -15.03 14.32
C ILE A 308 7.81 -14.59 15.20
N THR A 309 7.88 -13.32 15.57
CA THR A 309 8.95 -12.77 16.40
C THR A 309 9.02 -13.51 17.75
N ASN A 310 7.88 -13.71 18.40
CA ASN A 310 7.79 -14.42 19.67
C ASN A 310 8.15 -15.90 19.54
N ALA A 311 7.79 -16.57 18.44
CA ALA A 311 8.16 -17.96 18.19
C ALA A 311 9.68 -18.11 18.05
N ILE A 312 10.31 -17.25 17.29
CA ILE A 312 11.80 -17.23 17.12
C ILE A 312 12.49 -16.94 18.45
N ALA A 313 12.03 -15.93 19.21
CA ALA A 313 12.58 -15.62 20.53
C ALA A 313 12.48 -16.77 21.53
N ARG A 314 11.53 -17.70 21.32
CA ARG A 314 11.34 -18.92 22.13
C ARG A 314 12.04 -20.17 21.54
N GLY A 315 12.88 -19.99 20.52
CA GLY A 315 13.74 -21.05 19.97
C GLY A 315 13.21 -21.73 18.71
N ALA A 316 12.14 -21.22 18.08
CA ALA A 316 11.74 -21.68 16.75
C ALA A 316 12.82 -21.27 15.72
N ARG A 317 13.13 -22.16 14.80
CA ARG A 317 14.14 -21.91 13.78
C ARG A 317 13.51 -21.15 12.61
N PRO A 318 14.02 -19.95 12.24
CA PRO A 318 13.44 -19.15 11.16
C PRO A 318 13.33 -19.95 9.84
N GLU A 319 14.31 -20.80 9.54
CA GLU A 319 14.40 -21.55 8.27
C GLU A 319 13.32 -22.62 8.11
N THR A 320 12.82 -23.18 9.21
CA THR A 320 11.81 -24.27 9.20
C THR A 320 10.45 -23.83 9.71
N LEU A 321 10.38 -22.68 10.39
CA LEU A 321 9.15 -22.23 11.08
C LEU A 321 7.92 -22.25 10.16
N MET A 322 8.02 -21.67 8.96
CA MET A 322 6.88 -21.60 8.07
C MET A 322 6.46 -22.94 7.49
N GLN A 323 7.40 -23.89 7.33
CA GLN A 323 7.08 -25.25 6.96
C GLN A 323 6.36 -25.97 8.10
N GLU A 324 6.86 -25.85 9.32
CA GLU A 324 6.22 -26.41 10.51
C GLU A 324 4.80 -25.85 10.71
N VAL A 325 4.61 -24.56 10.45
CA VAL A 325 3.28 -23.91 10.48
C VAL A 325 2.37 -24.46 9.37
N ALA A 326 2.92 -24.68 8.16
CA ALA A 326 2.17 -25.21 7.02
C ALA A 326 1.67 -26.64 7.25
N ASP A 327 2.43 -27.44 7.99
CA ASP A 327 2.13 -28.86 8.25
C ASP A 327 1.06 -29.04 9.36
N LEU A 328 0.71 -27.98 10.08
CA LEU A 328 -0.35 -28.04 11.10
C LEU A 328 -1.75 -28.12 10.46
N PRO A 329 -2.67 -28.85 11.09
CA PRO A 329 -4.03 -28.99 10.59
C PRO A 329 -4.80 -27.67 10.55
N LEU A 330 -5.75 -27.59 9.61
CA LEU A 330 -6.58 -26.41 9.40
C LEU A 330 -7.60 -26.25 10.52
N GLY A 331 -7.69 -25.05 11.06
CA GLY A 331 -8.76 -24.65 11.96
C GLY A 331 -8.68 -25.23 13.37
N GLU A 332 -7.59 -25.87 13.79
CA GLU A 332 -7.47 -26.43 15.14
C GLU A 332 -7.08 -25.40 16.20
N PHE A 333 -6.43 -24.30 15.81
CA PHE A 333 -5.85 -23.34 16.75
C PHE A 333 -6.58 -21.99 16.68
N SER A 334 -6.83 -21.38 17.85
CA SER A 334 -7.44 -20.04 17.94
C SER A 334 -6.73 -19.17 18.96
N LEU A 335 -6.60 -17.87 18.67
CA LEU A 335 -6.05 -16.87 19.57
C LEU A 335 -7.12 -16.25 20.49
N GLY A 336 -8.41 -16.44 20.18
CA GLY A 336 -9.54 -15.90 20.95
C GLY A 336 -10.04 -16.79 22.08
N SER A 337 -9.48 -17.99 22.26
CA SER A 337 -9.92 -18.95 23.26
C SER A 337 -9.07 -18.93 24.54
N ALA A 338 -9.64 -19.41 25.67
CA ALA A 338 -8.91 -19.60 26.93
C ALA A 338 -7.72 -20.59 26.78
N ALA A 339 -7.74 -21.44 25.74
CA ALA A 339 -6.64 -22.34 25.40
C ALA A 339 -5.47 -21.65 24.70
N SER A 340 -5.61 -20.37 24.32
CA SER A 340 -4.54 -19.66 23.59
C SER A 340 -3.21 -19.63 24.36
N ASP A 341 -3.25 -19.59 25.69
CA ASP A 341 -2.05 -19.51 26.53
C ASP A 341 -1.21 -20.80 26.52
N THR A 342 -1.81 -21.94 26.14
CA THR A 342 -1.15 -23.25 26.07
C THR A 342 -0.54 -23.54 24.70
N LEU A 343 -0.79 -22.72 23.68
CA LEU A 343 -0.27 -22.92 22.34
C LEU A 343 1.25 -22.79 22.28
N SER A 344 1.90 -23.70 21.57
CA SER A 344 3.32 -23.55 21.21
C SER A 344 3.55 -22.35 20.31
N GLY A 345 4.82 -21.93 20.14
CA GLY A 345 5.16 -20.82 19.24
C GLY A 345 4.67 -21.07 17.81
N VAL A 346 4.88 -22.28 17.27
CA VAL A 346 4.44 -22.66 15.90
C VAL A 346 2.90 -22.62 15.77
N GLN A 347 2.18 -23.15 16.78
CA GLN A 347 0.71 -23.12 16.80
C GLN A 347 0.14 -21.70 16.88
N ARG A 348 0.80 -20.77 17.62
CA ARG A 348 0.41 -19.37 17.65
C ARG A 348 0.61 -18.69 16.28
N VAL A 349 1.72 -18.97 15.58
CA VAL A 349 1.93 -18.47 14.21
C VAL A 349 0.86 -19.01 13.27
N ARG A 350 0.49 -20.30 13.38
CA ARG A 350 -0.60 -20.89 12.60
C ARG A 350 -1.93 -20.19 12.87
N ALA A 351 -2.30 -20.03 14.13
CA ALA A 351 -3.53 -19.36 14.53
C ALA A 351 -3.57 -17.90 14.06
N ALA A 352 -2.45 -17.17 14.11
CA ALA A 352 -2.36 -15.80 13.60
C ALA A 352 -2.52 -15.73 12.07
N ALA A 353 -1.91 -16.67 11.34
CA ALA A 353 -2.04 -16.77 9.89
C ALA A 353 -3.48 -17.09 9.46
N GLU A 354 -4.14 -18.03 10.13
CA GLU A 354 -5.55 -18.37 9.90
C GLU A 354 -6.48 -17.20 10.23
N ARG A 355 -6.23 -16.50 11.35
CA ARG A 355 -7.01 -15.31 11.74
C ARG A 355 -6.98 -14.23 10.66
N GLY A 356 -5.84 -14.05 9.98
CA GLY A 356 -5.75 -13.11 8.85
C GLY A 356 -6.69 -13.48 7.70
N ALA A 357 -6.72 -14.74 7.28
CA ALA A 357 -7.62 -15.24 6.24
C ALA A 357 -9.09 -15.21 6.66
N LEU A 358 -9.37 -15.60 7.91
CA LEU A 358 -10.73 -15.58 8.48
C LEU A 358 -11.28 -14.14 8.61
N ALA A 359 -10.43 -13.16 8.93
CA ALA A 359 -10.83 -11.75 8.95
C ALA A 359 -11.22 -11.24 7.56
N VAL A 360 -10.48 -11.64 6.51
CA VAL A 360 -10.87 -11.35 5.11
C VAL A 360 -12.24 -11.94 4.79
N GLU A 361 -12.45 -13.21 5.09
CA GLU A 361 -13.73 -13.89 4.81
C GLU A 361 -14.87 -13.26 5.60
N ALA A 362 -14.69 -13.00 6.89
CA ALA A 362 -15.73 -12.39 7.73
C ALA A 362 -16.13 -11.00 7.25
N LEU A 363 -15.15 -10.20 6.76
CA LEU A 363 -15.42 -8.89 6.20
C LEU A 363 -16.18 -8.97 4.88
N LEU A 364 -15.86 -9.94 4.02
CA LEU A 364 -16.47 -10.07 2.69
C LEU A 364 -17.75 -10.91 2.67
N ALA A 365 -18.00 -11.76 3.66
CA ALA A 365 -19.13 -12.68 3.68
C ALA A 365 -20.51 -11.99 3.49
N PRO A 366 -20.84 -10.88 4.17
CA PRO A 366 -22.10 -10.18 3.95
C PRO A 366 -22.24 -9.65 2.51
N ALA A 367 -21.15 -9.14 1.93
CA ALA A 367 -21.13 -8.66 0.57
C ALA A 367 -21.25 -9.80 -0.45
N ARG A 368 -20.61 -10.94 -0.20
CA ARG A 368 -20.76 -12.16 -1.02
C ARG A 368 -22.20 -12.66 -1.00
N ALA A 369 -22.85 -12.67 0.17
CA ALA A 369 -24.27 -12.98 0.29
C ALA A 369 -25.15 -12.00 -0.48
N ALA A 370 -24.73 -10.73 -0.63
CA ALA A 370 -25.39 -9.72 -1.43
C ALA A 370 -25.00 -9.73 -2.93
N GLY A 371 -24.21 -10.73 -3.36
CA GLY A 371 -23.82 -10.93 -4.77
C GLY A 371 -22.52 -10.25 -5.16
N LEU A 372 -21.57 -10.07 -4.23
CA LEU A 372 -20.20 -9.67 -4.55
C LEU A 372 -19.55 -10.75 -5.41
N PRO A 373 -19.16 -10.46 -6.66
CA PRO A 373 -18.36 -11.40 -7.45
C PRO A 373 -16.95 -11.45 -6.85
N LEU A 374 -16.49 -12.66 -6.51
CA LEU A 374 -15.14 -12.92 -6.07
C LEU A 374 -14.69 -14.24 -6.71
N ASP A 375 -13.95 -14.14 -7.81
CA ASP A 375 -13.51 -15.29 -8.60
C ASP A 375 -12.12 -15.78 -8.18
N GLU A 376 -11.30 -14.88 -7.67
CA GLU A 376 -9.95 -15.15 -7.19
C GLU A 376 -9.44 -14.07 -6.24
N MET A 377 -8.53 -14.44 -5.32
CA MET A 377 -7.88 -13.53 -4.38
C MET A 377 -6.38 -13.46 -4.65
N TRP A 378 -5.89 -12.31 -5.08
CA TRP A 378 -4.47 -12.04 -5.24
C TRP A 378 -3.84 -11.74 -3.89
N LEU A 379 -2.70 -12.36 -3.60
CA LEU A 379 -1.96 -12.13 -2.35
C LEU A 379 -0.87 -11.09 -2.58
N SER A 380 -0.68 -10.19 -1.63
CA SER A 380 0.38 -9.17 -1.69
C SER A 380 1.17 -9.09 -0.40
N GLY A 381 2.47 -8.82 -0.51
CA GLY A 381 3.36 -8.69 0.63
C GLY A 381 3.33 -9.90 1.54
N PRO A 382 3.28 -9.74 2.88
CA PRO A 382 3.26 -10.84 3.83
C PRO A 382 2.08 -11.82 3.68
N ALA A 383 0.96 -11.40 3.03
CA ALA A 383 -0.15 -12.32 2.72
C ALA A 383 0.27 -13.44 1.77
N THR A 384 1.29 -13.23 0.94
CA THR A 384 1.87 -14.30 0.11
C THR A 384 2.48 -15.41 0.95
N GLY A 385 2.62 -15.17 2.28
CA GLY A 385 3.32 -16.03 3.22
C GLY A 385 4.84 -15.91 3.11
N ALA A 386 5.37 -14.96 2.34
CA ALA A 386 6.79 -14.69 2.26
C ALA A 386 7.27 -14.18 3.62
N THR A 387 8.09 -14.95 4.31
CA THR A 387 8.92 -14.42 5.38
C THR A 387 9.94 -13.50 4.73
N VAL A 388 9.91 -12.26 5.13
CA VAL A 388 10.72 -11.21 4.53
C VAL A 388 12.18 -11.41 4.89
N GLY A 389 12.88 -12.15 4.05
CA GLY A 389 14.34 -12.06 3.96
C GLY A 389 14.71 -10.76 3.24
N LEU A 390 15.60 -9.99 3.80
CA LEU A 390 15.99 -8.66 3.32
C LEU A 390 16.62 -8.64 1.91
N HIS A 391 16.86 -9.78 1.28
CA HIS A 391 17.70 -9.88 0.06
C HIS A 391 17.27 -10.95 -0.96
N THR A 392 16.03 -11.46 -0.94
CA THR A 392 15.65 -12.52 -1.88
C THR A 392 14.50 -12.13 -2.77
N THR A 393 14.74 -12.22 -4.08
CA THR A 393 13.71 -12.26 -5.13
C THR A 393 12.93 -13.59 -5.09
N GLU A 394 13.37 -14.57 -4.33
CA GLU A 394 12.73 -15.87 -4.14
C GLU A 394 11.97 -15.92 -2.81
N THR A 395 10.68 -15.82 -2.89
CA THR A 395 9.77 -16.03 -1.76
C THR A 395 9.52 -17.52 -1.56
N HIS A 396 10.39 -18.18 -0.82
CA HIS A 396 10.17 -19.61 -0.48
C HIS A 396 9.12 -19.70 0.62
N VAL A 397 7.84 -19.73 0.22
CA VAL A 397 6.74 -19.94 1.15
C VAL A 397 6.20 -21.34 0.92
N PRO A 398 6.05 -22.13 1.99
CA PRO A 398 5.46 -23.43 1.88
C PRO A 398 4.05 -23.35 1.25
N ARG A 399 3.79 -24.22 0.28
CA ARG A 399 2.49 -24.28 -0.41
C ARG A 399 1.32 -24.39 0.59
N GLY A 400 1.52 -25.04 1.74
CA GLY A 400 0.51 -25.23 2.75
C GLY A 400 -0.09 -23.95 3.34
N ILE A 401 0.69 -22.86 3.48
CA ILE A 401 0.15 -21.57 3.96
C ILE A 401 -0.77 -20.95 2.91
N ARG A 402 -0.43 -21.04 1.64
CA ARG A 402 -1.25 -20.54 0.52
C ARG A 402 -2.50 -21.40 0.33
N GLN A 403 -2.36 -22.73 0.48
CA GLN A 403 -3.48 -23.65 0.46
C GLN A 403 -4.48 -23.34 1.57
N MET A 404 -4.00 -23.15 2.80
CA MET A 404 -4.82 -22.73 3.95
C MET A 404 -5.66 -21.50 3.63
N ARG A 405 -5.06 -20.46 2.98
CA ARG A 405 -5.81 -19.27 2.57
C ARG A 405 -6.87 -19.58 1.53
N ALA A 406 -6.54 -20.36 0.50
CA ALA A 406 -7.52 -20.77 -0.52
C ALA A 406 -8.70 -21.53 0.13
N ASP A 407 -8.42 -22.46 1.05
CA ASP A 407 -9.42 -23.26 1.74
C ASP A 407 -10.32 -22.39 2.63
N LEU A 408 -9.72 -21.47 3.42
CA LEU A 408 -10.48 -20.57 4.30
C LEU A 408 -11.29 -19.52 3.55
N LEU A 409 -10.81 -19.03 2.41
CA LEU A 409 -11.54 -18.06 1.57
C LEU A 409 -12.56 -18.73 0.65
N GLY A 410 -12.40 -20.01 0.36
CA GLY A 410 -13.27 -20.76 -0.55
C GLY A 410 -13.20 -20.30 -2.01
N VAL A 411 -12.10 -19.61 -2.39
CA VAL A 411 -11.79 -19.16 -3.74
C VAL A 411 -10.32 -19.41 -4.04
N PRO A 412 -9.94 -19.55 -5.32
CA PRO A 412 -8.54 -19.64 -5.69
C PRO A 412 -7.73 -18.46 -5.16
N VAL A 413 -6.54 -18.73 -4.62
CA VAL A 413 -5.56 -17.69 -4.32
C VAL A 413 -4.51 -17.63 -5.41
N VAL A 414 -4.11 -16.42 -5.76
CA VAL A 414 -3.11 -16.14 -6.79
C VAL A 414 -1.90 -15.48 -6.13
N VAL A 415 -0.74 -16.05 -6.37
CA VAL A 415 0.53 -15.43 -6.02
C VAL A 415 1.06 -14.75 -7.26
N PRO A 416 1.22 -13.43 -7.27
CA PRO A 416 1.79 -12.74 -8.41
C PRO A 416 3.31 -12.93 -8.47
N ARG A 417 3.88 -12.81 -9.68
CA ARG A 417 5.33 -12.80 -9.90
C ARG A 417 6.04 -11.70 -9.10
N ILE A 418 5.38 -10.56 -8.91
CA ILE A 418 5.84 -9.46 -8.05
C ILE A 418 4.93 -9.43 -6.82
N ALA A 419 5.43 -9.91 -5.71
CA ALA A 419 4.66 -10.02 -4.45
C ALA A 419 4.31 -8.65 -3.82
N GLU A 420 5.11 -7.61 -4.09
CA GLU A 420 4.90 -6.25 -3.58
C GLU A 420 3.97 -5.46 -4.52
N ALA A 421 2.64 -5.64 -4.35
CA ALA A 421 1.64 -5.09 -5.26
C ALA A 421 1.70 -3.55 -5.36
N ALA A 422 2.00 -2.82 -4.26
CA ALA A 422 2.13 -1.38 -4.32
C ALA A 422 3.28 -0.94 -5.23
N ALA A 423 4.44 -1.60 -5.15
CA ALA A 423 5.57 -1.34 -6.02
C ALA A 423 5.27 -1.73 -7.48
N ALA A 424 4.56 -2.84 -7.72
CA ALA A 424 4.10 -3.25 -9.04
C ALA A 424 3.14 -2.21 -9.65
N GLY A 425 2.19 -1.70 -8.87
CA GLY A 425 1.29 -0.63 -9.28
C GLY A 425 2.02 0.68 -9.58
N ALA A 426 3.01 1.03 -8.77
CA ALA A 426 3.86 2.19 -9.02
C ALA A 426 4.60 2.06 -10.37
N ALA A 427 5.12 0.87 -10.70
CA ALA A 427 5.75 0.62 -11.99
C ALA A 427 4.75 0.78 -13.16
N ALA A 428 3.52 0.28 -13.01
CA ALA A 428 2.47 0.48 -14.00
C ALA A 428 2.14 1.97 -14.22
N ILE A 429 2.02 2.73 -13.13
CA ILE A 429 1.79 4.18 -13.15
C ILE A 429 2.95 4.90 -13.84
N ALA A 430 4.20 4.53 -13.51
CA ALA A 430 5.40 5.10 -14.15
C ALA A 430 5.38 4.89 -15.67
N GLY A 431 5.02 3.68 -16.13
CA GLY A 431 4.99 3.34 -17.55
C GLY A 431 3.95 4.12 -18.35
N VAL A 432 2.77 4.35 -17.76
CA VAL A 432 1.71 5.17 -18.37
C VAL A 432 2.16 6.63 -18.46
N GLY A 433 2.64 7.20 -17.38
CA GLY A 433 3.07 8.61 -17.34
C GLY A 433 4.32 8.90 -18.16
N ALA A 434 5.18 7.91 -18.36
CA ALA A 434 6.32 7.99 -19.27
C ALA A 434 5.94 7.79 -20.75
N GLY A 435 4.68 7.46 -21.06
CA GLY A 435 4.19 7.22 -22.41
C GLY A 435 4.64 5.88 -23.02
N ILE A 436 5.00 4.91 -22.17
CA ILE A 436 5.43 3.57 -22.59
C ILE A 436 4.20 2.66 -22.81
N TYR A 437 3.20 2.76 -21.91
CA TYR A 437 1.95 2.02 -22.01
C TYR A 437 0.81 2.98 -22.33
N ALA A 438 -0.13 2.54 -23.15
CA ALA A 438 -1.26 3.36 -23.57
C ALA A 438 -2.33 3.50 -22.48
N SER A 439 -2.38 2.58 -21.51
CA SER A 439 -3.35 2.60 -20.43
C SER A 439 -2.85 1.89 -19.18
N LEU A 440 -3.48 2.22 -18.05
CA LEU A 440 -3.17 1.57 -16.77
C LEU A 440 -3.58 0.09 -16.77
N ARG A 441 -4.62 -0.27 -17.53
CA ARG A 441 -5.04 -1.67 -17.73
C ARG A 441 -3.95 -2.46 -18.46
N GLU A 442 -3.45 -1.95 -19.58
CA GLU A 442 -2.36 -2.57 -20.33
C GLU A 442 -1.12 -2.77 -19.46
N ALA A 443 -0.74 -1.72 -18.73
CA ALA A 443 0.41 -1.78 -17.81
C ALA A 443 0.20 -2.82 -16.71
N ALA A 444 -0.99 -2.82 -16.08
CA ALA A 444 -1.33 -3.76 -15.01
C ALA A 444 -1.35 -5.21 -15.51
N ASP A 445 -1.94 -5.47 -16.67
CA ASP A 445 -2.01 -6.81 -17.25
C ASP A 445 -0.61 -7.38 -17.62
N LEU A 446 0.34 -6.50 -18.00
CA LEU A 446 1.71 -6.88 -18.27
C LEU A 446 2.52 -7.16 -16.99
N ILE A 447 2.29 -6.40 -15.92
CA ILE A 447 3.08 -6.45 -14.68
C ILE A 447 2.49 -7.45 -13.68
N ALA A 448 1.16 -7.48 -13.53
CA ALA A 448 0.44 -8.37 -12.61
C ALA A 448 0.28 -9.78 -13.20
N VAL A 449 1.41 -10.47 -13.36
CA VAL A 449 1.45 -11.84 -13.95
C VAL A 449 1.34 -12.87 -12.82
N VAL A 450 0.52 -13.90 -13.07
CA VAL A 450 0.37 -15.04 -12.16
C VAL A 450 1.67 -15.87 -12.15
N ASP A 451 2.23 -16.06 -10.95
CA ASP A 451 3.30 -17.04 -10.71
C ASP A 451 2.70 -18.38 -10.29
N GLN A 452 1.79 -18.37 -9.33
CA GLN A 452 1.10 -19.57 -8.85
C GLN A 452 -0.40 -19.30 -8.68
N ARG A 453 -1.21 -20.31 -9.00
CA ARG A 453 -2.63 -20.36 -8.67
C ARG A 453 -2.90 -21.61 -7.83
N ILE A 454 -3.62 -21.44 -6.73
CA ILE A 454 -3.89 -22.50 -5.78
C ILE A 454 -5.40 -22.50 -5.54
N ASP A 455 -6.06 -23.55 -6.01
CA ASP A 455 -7.49 -23.74 -5.81
C ASP A 455 -7.76 -24.30 -4.41
N PRO A 456 -8.95 -24.03 -3.82
CA PRO A 456 -9.37 -24.65 -2.57
C PRO A 456 -9.38 -26.17 -2.66
N ASP A 457 -8.92 -26.88 -1.62
CA ASP A 457 -9.02 -28.34 -1.56
C ASP A 457 -10.42 -28.75 -1.08
N PRO A 458 -11.21 -29.45 -1.89
CA PRO A 458 -12.53 -29.91 -1.47
C PRO A 458 -12.53 -30.76 -0.18
N ARG A 459 -11.40 -31.40 0.12
CA ARG A 459 -11.26 -32.23 1.35
C ARG A 459 -11.16 -31.38 2.62
N SER A 460 -10.78 -30.12 2.49
CA SER A 460 -10.67 -29.15 3.59
C SER A 460 -11.99 -28.40 3.87
N ALA A 461 -13.04 -28.62 3.07
CA ALA A 461 -14.28 -27.83 3.11
C ALA A 461 -14.95 -27.80 4.49
N ASP A 462 -15.07 -28.99 5.15
CA ASP A 462 -15.69 -29.08 6.47
C ASP A 462 -14.84 -28.39 7.55
N ALA A 463 -13.52 -28.57 7.53
CA ALA A 463 -12.61 -27.95 8.47
C ALA A 463 -12.61 -26.40 8.30
N ALA A 464 -12.62 -25.92 7.05
CA ALA A 464 -12.71 -24.50 6.75
C ALA A 464 -14.04 -23.89 7.21
N SER A 465 -15.17 -24.59 7.01
CA SER A 465 -16.49 -24.15 7.49
C SER A 465 -16.52 -24.07 9.02
N ALA A 466 -16.04 -25.10 9.73
CA ALA A 466 -15.94 -25.09 11.17
C ALA A 466 -15.05 -23.98 11.71
N ALA A 467 -13.95 -23.67 11.03
CA ALA A 467 -13.06 -22.54 11.38
C ALA A 467 -13.76 -21.19 11.24
N ARG A 468 -14.49 -20.96 10.13
CA ARG A 468 -15.28 -19.73 9.91
C ARG A 468 -16.38 -19.56 10.97
N GLU A 469 -17.12 -20.62 11.28
CA GLU A 469 -18.16 -20.59 12.31
C GLU A 469 -17.60 -20.28 13.71
N ARG A 470 -16.45 -20.84 14.05
CA ARG A 470 -15.79 -20.55 15.33
C ARG A 470 -15.35 -19.10 15.39
N PHE A 471 -14.69 -18.60 14.36
CA PHE A 471 -14.22 -17.23 14.28
C PHE A 471 -15.37 -16.21 14.40
N SER A 472 -16.54 -16.52 13.84
CA SER A 472 -17.72 -15.64 13.93
C SER A 472 -18.31 -15.55 15.36
N ARG A 473 -17.93 -16.43 16.27
CA ARG A 473 -18.38 -16.45 17.68
C ARG A 473 -17.36 -15.79 18.64
N GLU A 474 -16.13 -15.56 18.19
CA GLU A 474 -15.07 -14.85 18.92
C GLU A 474 -15.19 -13.33 18.77
#